data_265f59a94baeac455bb9c469b9ae2d94
#
_entry.id   265f59a94baeac455bb9c469b9ae2d94
#
_cell.length_a   1.000
_cell.length_b   1.000
_cell.length_c   1.000
_cell.angle_alpha   90.00
_cell.angle_beta   90.00
_cell.angle_gamma   90.00
#
_symmetry.space_group_name_H-M   'P 1'
#
loop_
_entity.id
_entity.type
_entity.pdbx_description
1 polymer ?
#
loop_
_entity_poly.entity_id
_entity_poly.type
_entity_poly.pdbx_seq_one_letter_code
_entity_poly.pdbx_strand_id
1 'polypeptide(L)'
;MKPTHIEHIGIAVASLDEAIPYYEKVLGLECYAIEEVKDQKVKTAFFKVGQTKIELLESTDPEGPIGKFVEKNGGGMHHIAFAVEDVQAALNDAQAAGCQLI
;
A
#
# COMPACT_ATOMS: atom_id res chain seq x y z
N MET A 1 7.85 15.41 14.90
CA MET A 1 7.41 13.99 14.80
C MET A 1 8.43 13.19 14.01
N LYS A 2 8.81 12.02 14.52
CA LYS A 2 9.81 11.19 13.84
C LYS A 2 9.26 9.78 13.67
N PRO A 3 9.17 9.27 12.43
CA PRO A 3 8.73 7.89 12.21
C PRO A 3 9.73 6.90 12.79
N THR A 4 9.23 5.77 13.27
CA THR A 4 10.05 4.68 13.80
C THR A 4 10.50 3.75 12.69
N HIS A 5 9.67 3.54 11.68
CA HIS A 5 10.00 2.69 10.52
C HIS A 5 8.94 2.89 9.43
N ILE A 6 9.19 2.32 8.27
CA ILE A 6 8.18 2.26 7.21
C ILE A 6 7.24 1.10 7.55
N GLU A 7 5.97 1.39 7.80
CA GLU A 7 5.00 0.38 8.17
C GLU A 7 4.62 -0.47 6.95
N HIS A 8 4.29 0.19 5.84
CA HIS A 8 4.05 -0.53 4.60
C HIS A 8 4.26 0.34 3.37
N ILE A 9 4.42 -0.35 2.24
CA ILE A 9 4.48 0.27 0.93
C ILE A 9 3.36 -0.36 0.11
N GLY A 10 2.48 0.48 -0.43
CA GLY A 10 1.39 0.04 -1.30
C GLY A 10 1.80 0.15 -2.76
N ILE A 11 1.73 -0.96 -3.48
CA ILE A 11 2.10 -1.05 -4.89
C ILE A 11 0.89 -1.49 -5.68
N ALA A 12 0.44 -0.64 -6.60
CA ALA A 12 -0.68 -0.96 -7.48
C ALA A 12 -0.21 -1.85 -8.63
N VAL A 13 -0.95 -2.92 -8.87
CA VAL A 13 -0.63 -3.89 -9.93
C VAL A 13 -1.88 -4.15 -10.77
N ALA A 14 -1.68 -4.53 -12.01
CA ALA A 14 -2.80 -4.87 -12.89
C ALA A 14 -3.46 -6.19 -12.48
N SER A 15 -2.67 -7.14 -11.97
CA SER A 15 -3.16 -8.47 -11.60
C SER A 15 -2.34 -9.04 -10.46
N LEU A 16 -3.00 -9.45 -9.37
CA LEU A 16 -2.34 -10.16 -8.27
C LEU A 16 -1.80 -11.50 -8.74
N ASP A 17 -2.55 -12.21 -9.58
CA ASP A 17 -2.13 -13.52 -10.07
C ASP A 17 -0.82 -13.44 -10.85
N GLU A 18 -0.60 -12.34 -11.54
CA GLU A 18 0.65 -12.13 -12.29
C GLU A 18 1.78 -11.58 -11.43
N ALA A 19 1.46 -10.75 -10.44
CA ALA A 19 2.47 -10.09 -9.62
C ALA A 19 3.00 -10.96 -8.47
N ILE A 20 2.12 -11.71 -7.80
CA ILE A 20 2.48 -12.53 -6.65
C ILE A 20 3.65 -13.49 -6.93
N PRO A 21 3.70 -14.20 -8.07
CA PRO A 21 4.80 -15.14 -8.33
C PRO A 21 6.19 -14.51 -8.29
N TYR A 22 6.34 -13.26 -8.70
CA TYR A 22 7.63 -12.59 -8.60
C TYR A 22 8.08 -12.48 -7.14
N TYR A 23 7.18 -12.04 -6.27
CA TYR A 23 7.50 -11.86 -4.86
C TYR A 23 7.77 -13.19 -4.15
N GLU A 24 7.05 -14.24 -4.53
CA GLU A 24 7.24 -15.56 -3.92
C GLU A 24 8.45 -16.30 -4.48
N LYS A 25 8.59 -16.35 -5.80
CA LYS A 25 9.59 -17.20 -6.45
C LYS A 25 10.94 -16.51 -6.60
N VAL A 26 10.94 -15.22 -6.89
CA VAL A 26 12.19 -14.47 -7.07
C VAL A 26 12.70 -13.93 -5.75
N LEU A 27 11.83 -13.30 -4.97
CA LEU A 27 12.23 -12.69 -3.70
C LEU A 27 12.13 -13.65 -2.52
N GLY A 28 11.50 -14.82 -2.69
CA GLY A 28 11.40 -15.80 -1.62
C GLY A 28 10.51 -15.40 -0.48
N LEU A 29 9.58 -14.48 -0.71
CA LEU A 29 8.65 -14.01 0.32
C LEU A 29 7.39 -14.87 0.32
N GLU A 30 6.71 -14.91 1.47
CA GLU A 30 5.43 -15.60 1.59
C GLU A 30 4.28 -14.61 1.50
N CYS A 31 3.33 -14.86 0.61
CA CYS A 31 2.06 -14.14 0.61
C CYS A 31 1.23 -14.70 1.77
N TYR A 32 1.19 -13.98 2.89
CA TYR A 32 0.57 -14.53 4.10
C TYR A 32 -0.91 -14.23 4.20
N ALA A 33 -1.45 -13.37 3.36
CA ALA A 33 -2.87 -13.06 3.34
C ALA A 33 -3.24 -12.35 2.04
N ILE A 34 -4.49 -12.55 1.62
CA ILE A 34 -5.13 -11.79 0.55
C ILE A 34 -6.48 -11.35 1.09
N GLU A 35 -6.75 -10.05 1.04
CA GLU A 35 -7.99 -9.49 1.58
C GLU A 35 -8.64 -8.58 0.55
N GLU A 36 -9.96 -8.63 0.48
CA GLU A 36 -10.73 -7.70 -0.33
C GLU A 36 -11.31 -6.62 0.57
N VAL A 37 -11.04 -5.36 0.24
CA VAL A 37 -11.61 -4.21 0.95
C VAL A 37 -12.65 -3.58 0.02
N LYS A 38 -13.90 -3.99 0.20
CA LYS A 38 -14.98 -3.63 -0.73
C LYS A 38 -15.23 -2.14 -0.82
N ASP A 39 -15.15 -1.44 0.31
CA ASP A 39 -15.36 0.01 0.33
C ASP A 39 -14.30 0.76 -0.47
N GLN A 40 -13.09 0.22 -0.54
CA GLN A 40 -11.97 0.80 -1.27
C GLN A 40 -11.85 0.24 -2.68
N LYS A 41 -12.69 -0.75 -3.03
CA LYS A 41 -12.71 -1.40 -4.34
C LYS A 41 -11.33 -1.94 -4.72
N VAL A 42 -10.71 -2.63 -3.76
CA VAL A 42 -9.35 -3.15 -3.90
C VAL A 42 -9.23 -4.53 -3.27
N LYS A 43 -8.36 -5.35 -3.86
CA LYS A 43 -7.95 -6.64 -3.32
C LYS A 43 -6.46 -6.54 -3.05
N THR A 44 -6.04 -6.90 -1.84
CA THR A 44 -4.68 -6.67 -1.37
C THR A 44 -4.00 -7.97 -1.00
N ALA A 45 -2.79 -8.19 -1.52
CA ALA A 45 -1.93 -9.29 -1.13
C ALA A 45 -0.81 -8.76 -0.23
N PHE A 46 -0.53 -9.47 0.86
CA PHE A 46 0.39 -9.02 1.90
C PHE A 46 1.66 -9.86 1.95
N PHE A 47 2.80 -9.18 1.97
CA PHE A 47 4.12 -9.78 2.19
C PHE A 47 4.81 -9.00 3.30
N LYS A 48 5.83 -9.61 3.92
CA LYS A 48 6.57 -8.94 4.98
C LYS A 48 8.07 -9.00 4.72
N VAL A 49 8.73 -7.84 4.83
CA VAL A 49 10.18 -7.72 4.70
C VAL A 49 10.66 -7.00 5.94
N GLY A 50 11.23 -7.75 6.90
CA GLY A 50 11.59 -7.17 8.19
C GLY A 50 10.35 -6.63 8.90
N GLN A 51 10.36 -5.36 9.25
CA GLN A 51 9.22 -4.68 9.88
C GLN A 51 8.24 -4.11 8.86
N THR A 52 8.60 -4.08 7.58
CA THR A 52 7.83 -3.40 6.55
C THR A 52 6.94 -4.40 5.81
N LYS A 53 5.67 -4.07 5.63
CA LYS A 53 4.78 -4.86 4.79
C LYS A 53 4.84 -4.34 3.36
N ILE A 54 4.81 -5.25 2.41
CA ILE A 54 4.57 -4.92 1.01
C ILE A 54 3.13 -5.32 0.72
N GLU A 55 2.34 -4.38 0.22
CA GLU A 55 0.94 -4.60 -0.10
C GLU A 55 0.73 -4.41 -1.59
N LEU A 56 0.40 -5.50 -2.29
CA LEU A 56 0.07 -5.42 -3.71
C LEU A 56 -1.43 -5.17 -3.83
N LEU A 57 -1.78 -4.14 -4.59
CA LEU A 57 -3.15 -3.64 -4.69
C LEU A 57 -3.68 -3.87 -6.09
N GLU A 58 -4.72 -4.70 -6.21
CA GLU A 58 -5.43 -4.91 -7.48
C GLU A 58 -6.81 -4.30 -7.37
N SER A 59 -7.20 -3.51 -8.38
CA SER A 59 -8.53 -2.91 -8.41
C SER A 59 -9.60 -3.96 -8.64
N THR A 60 -10.71 -3.85 -7.90
CA THR A 60 -11.92 -4.65 -8.17
C THR A 60 -12.96 -3.87 -8.98
N ASP A 61 -12.68 -2.58 -9.24
CA ASP A 61 -13.58 -1.70 -10.00
C ASP A 61 -12.74 -0.63 -10.68
N PRO A 62 -12.76 -0.54 -12.04
CA PRO A 62 -11.97 0.46 -12.75
C PRO A 62 -12.24 1.90 -12.32
N GLU A 63 -13.44 2.17 -11.77
CA GLU A 63 -13.80 3.50 -11.29
C GLU A 63 -13.28 3.78 -9.88
N GLY A 64 -12.75 2.78 -9.19
CA GLY A 64 -12.16 2.97 -7.86
C GLY A 64 -10.81 3.64 -7.91
N PRO A 65 -10.26 4.05 -6.74
CA PRO A 65 -8.99 4.79 -6.69
C PRO A 65 -7.82 4.05 -7.31
N ILE A 66 -7.69 2.75 -7.04
CA ILE A 66 -6.59 1.95 -7.57
C ILE A 66 -6.76 1.70 -9.07
N GLY A 67 -8.00 1.47 -9.52
CA GLY A 67 -8.28 1.32 -10.94
C GLY A 67 -7.87 2.55 -11.73
N LYS A 68 -8.22 3.73 -11.22
CA LYS A 68 -7.85 5.00 -11.87
C LYS A 68 -6.34 5.21 -11.84
N PHE A 69 -5.68 4.84 -10.75
CA PHE A 69 -4.23 4.95 -10.64
C PHE A 69 -3.53 4.06 -11.67
N VAL A 70 -3.97 2.81 -11.81
CA VAL A 70 -3.38 1.88 -12.77
C VAL A 70 -3.62 2.35 -14.19
N GLU A 71 -4.82 2.85 -14.50
CA GLU A 71 -5.13 3.39 -15.82
C GLU A 71 -4.20 4.55 -16.17
N LYS A 72 -3.99 5.48 -15.23
CA LYS A 72 -3.19 6.67 -15.47
C LYS A 72 -1.68 6.39 -15.48
N ASN A 73 -1.21 5.53 -14.57
CA ASN A 73 0.22 5.36 -14.32
C ASN A 73 0.77 3.99 -14.73
N GLY A 74 -0.09 3.05 -15.11
CA GLY A 74 0.34 1.69 -15.47
C GLY A 74 0.66 0.80 -14.28
N GLY A 75 0.41 1.27 -13.06
CA GLY A 75 0.79 0.59 -11.83
C GLY A 75 2.03 1.23 -11.21
N GLY A 76 2.56 0.61 -10.18
CA GLY A 76 3.72 1.10 -9.45
C GLY A 76 3.40 1.54 -8.03
N MET A 77 4.36 2.18 -7.38
CA MET A 77 4.17 2.62 -6.00
C MET A 77 3.02 3.62 -5.90
N HIS A 78 2.06 3.29 -5.04
CA HIS A 78 0.87 4.13 -4.82
C HIS A 78 1.01 4.97 -3.55
N HIS A 79 1.52 4.37 -2.47
CA HIS A 79 1.67 5.10 -1.22
C HIS A 79 2.69 4.43 -0.31
N ILE A 80 3.18 5.22 0.65
CA ILE A 80 4.05 4.76 1.74
C ILE A 80 3.39 5.18 3.04
N ALA A 81 3.33 4.25 4.00
CA ALA A 81 2.85 4.54 5.35
C ALA A 81 4.00 4.46 6.33
N PHE A 82 4.14 5.47 7.15
CA PHE A 82 5.16 5.54 8.19
C PHE A 82 4.54 5.22 9.54
N ALA A 83 5.20 4.40 10.33
CA ALA A 83 4.78 4.12 11.69
C ALA A 83 5.27 5.23 12.61
N VAL A 84 4.38 5.75 13.45
CA VAL A 84 4.70 6.80 14.43
C VAL A 84 4.17 6.37 15.79
N GLU A 85 4.72 6.95 16.86
CA GLU A 85 4.28 6.61 18.22
C GLU A 85 2.89 7.18 18.55
N ASP A 86 2.58 8.35 18.01
CA ASP A 86 1.32 9.04 18.28
C ASP A 86 0.79 9.63 16.98
N VAL A 87 -0.24 8.98 16.42
CA VAL A 87 -0.82 9.38 15.13
C VAL A 87 -1.42 10.78 15.19
N GLN A 88 -2.13 11.11 16.28
CA GLN A 88 -2.74 12.42 16.38
C GLN A 88 -1.70 13.53 16.44
N ALA A 89 -0.63 13.32 17.22
CA ALA A 89 0.46 14.28 17.29
C ALA A 89 1.14 14.45 15.92
N ALA A 90 1.34 13.34 15.20
CA ALA A 90 1.93 13.39 13.85
C ALA A 90 1.04 14.16 12.88
N LEU A 91 -0.27 13.96 12.92
CA LEU A 91 -1.21 14.69 12.09
C LEU A 91 -1.19 16.20 12.41
N ASN A 92 -1.12 16.54 13.69
CA ASN A 92 -1.05 17.93 14.12
C ASN A 92 0.24 18.60 13.61
N ASP A 93 1.37 17.88 13.71
CA ASP A 93 2.65 18.38 13.20
C ASP A 93 2.61 18.59 11.68
N ALA A 94 2.05 17.61 10.97
CA ALA A 94 1.94 17.69 9.51
C ALA A 94 1.06 18.86 9.07
N GLN A 95 -0.07 19.06 9.75
CA GLN A 95 -0.97 20.16 9.45
C GLN A 95 -0.31 21.50 9.72
N ALA A 96 0.41 21.63 10.86
CA ALA A 96 1.13 22.83 11.20
C ALA A 96 2.23 23.16 10.19
N ALA A 97 2.81 22.14 9.56
CA ALA A 97 3.84 22.29 8.53
C ALA A 97 3.27 22.58 7.14
N GLY A 98 1.94 22.64 7.01
CA GLY A 98 1.29 22.97 5.75
C GLY A 98 0.87 21.77 4.90
N CYS A 99 0.94 20.55 5.45
CA CYS A 99 0.50 19.36 4.73
C CYS A 99 -1.02 19.31 4.64
N GLN A 100 -1.53 18.82 3.52
CA GLN A 100 -2.95 18.61 3.35
C GLN A 100 -3.33 17.26 3.95
N LEU A 101 -4.29 17.26 4.86
CA LEU A 101 -4.84 16.03 5.43
C LEU A 101 -6.02 15.55 4.60
N ILE A 102 -6.16 14.25 4.46
CA ILE A 102 -7.26 13.63 3.70
C ILE A 102 -8.13 12.76 4.59
#